data_29fa0e02bfe5fcfbbb637c9924e44618
#
_entry.id   29fa0e02bfe5fcfbbb637c9924e44618
#
_cell.length_a   1.000
_cell.length_b   1.000
_cell.length_c   1.000
_cell.angle_alpha   90.00
_cell.angle_beta   90.00
_cell.angle_gamma   90.00
#
_symmetry.space_group_name_H-M   'P 1'
#
loop_
_entity.id
_entity.type
_entity.pdbx_description
1 polymer ?
#
loop_
_entity_poly.entity_id
_entity_poly.type
_entity_poly.pdbx_seq_one_letter_code
_entity_poly.pdbx_strand_id
1 'polypeptide(L)'
;LGQKEFFERLLKIDSSYKGKINPSDSQRSIRAYEVKKFTKKSLNEWFKNTKSDFSRDDFVKIYIDYPRQELIERINIRTEQMIKKGAIKEVKDFLKLKIKKDMSVLKAIGISEIKEYLSKKKELDEIKEKISIKTRQYAKRQSTWARGNMMTWIRLKPQDLNKFLKKI
;
A
#
# COMPACT_ATOMS: atom_id res chain seq x y z
N LEU A 1 -22.97 -8.45 -8.92
CA LEU A 1 -22.22 -8.50 -10.19
C LEU A 1 -20.83 -9.03 -9.93
N GLY A 2 -20.41 -10.06 -10.70
CA GLY A 2 -19.02 -10.55 -10.67
C GLY A 2 -18.06 -9.53 -11.29
N GLN A 3 -16.75 -9.62 -10.95
CA GLN A 3 -15.75 -8.65 -11.40
C GLN A 3 -15.67 -8.55 -12.95
N LYS A 4 -15.77 -9.66 -13.65
CA LYS A 4 -15.75 -9.70 -15.12
C LYS A 4 -16.92 -8.91 -15.72
N GLU A 5 -18.12 -9.18 -15.24
CA GLU A 5 -19.34 -8.49 -15.68
C GLU A 5 -19.29 -6.98 -15.34
N PHE A 6 -18.77 -6.63 -14.16
CA PHE A 6 -18.56 -5.24 -13.79
C PHE A 6 -17.58 -4.54 -14.72
N PHE A 7 -16.48 -5.19 -15.09
CA PHE A 7 -15.50 -4.62 -16.03
C PHE A 7 -16.11 -4.43 -17.44
N GLU A 8 -16.91 -5.37 -17.92
CA GLU A 8 -17.66 -5.22 -19.18
C GLU A 8 -18.63 -4.03 -19.11
N ARG A 9 -19.30 -3.83 -17.97
CA ARG A 9 -20.15 -2.65 -17.75
C ARG A 9 -19.36 -1.35 -17.76
N LEU A 10 -18.15 -1.33 -17.19
CA LEU A 10 -17.26 -0.19 -17.30
C LEU A 10 -16.94 0.11 -18.76
N LEU A 11 -16.57 -0.89 -19.56
CA LEU A 11 -16.21 -0.73 -20.97
C LEU A 11 -17.36 -0.21 -21.83
N LYS A 12 -18.63 -0.53 -21.47
CA LYS A 12 -19.81 0.02 -22.16
C LYS A 12 -19.97 1.53 -21.95
N ILE A 13 -19.57 2.05 -20.81
CA ILE A 13 -19.66 3.50 -20.52
C ILE A 13 -18.37 4.26 -20.85
N ASP A 14 -17.24 3.55 -20.91
CA ASP A 14 -15.93 4.10 -21.23
C ASP A 14 -14.99 3.04 -21.81
N SER A 15 -15.01 2.92 -23.13
CA SER A 15 -14.17 1.96 -23.86
C SER A 15 -12.65 2.28 -23.77
N SER A 16 -12.28 3.50 -23.33
CA SER A 16 -10.88 3.94 -23.24
C SER A 16 -10.04 3.13 -22.25
N TYR A 17 -10.68 2.32 -21.41
CA TYR A 17 -10.01 1.44 -20.43
C TYR A 17 -9.65 0.05 -20.97
N LYS A 18 -10.08 -0.28 -22.19
CA LYS A 18 -9.70 -1.56 -22.83
C LYS A 18 -8.18 -1.63 -22.95
N GLY A 19 -7.58 -2.70 -22.40
CA GLY A 19 -6.12 -2.89 -22.36
C GLY A 19 -5.34 -2.02 -21.37
N LYS A 20 -5.98 -1.06 -20.66
CA LYS A 20 -5.33 -0.19 -19.67
C LYS A 20 -5.56 -0.63 -18.22
N ILE A 21 -6.68 -1.25 -17.94
CA ILE A 21 -6.98 -1.83 -16.64
C ILE A 21 -7.07 -3.35 -16.80
N ASN A 22 -6.43 -4.08 -15.90
CA ASN A 22 -6.60 -5.53 -15.87
C ASN A 22 -8.06 -5.85 -15.49
N PRO A 23 -8.77 -6.70 -16.24
CA PRO A 23 -10.17 -7.06 -15.95
C PRO A 23 -10.40 -7.60 -14.54
N SER A 24 -9.37 -8.19 -13.90
CA SER A 24 -9.43 -8.66 -12.51
C SER A 24 -9.18 -7.57 -11.46
N ASP A 25 -8.76 -6.37 -11.86
CA ASP A 25 -8.50 -5.25 -10.94
C ASP A 25 -9.82 -4.54 -10.59
N SER A 26 -10.46 -5.01 -9.53
CA SER A 26 -11.73 -4.46 -9.07
C SER A 26 -11.61 -3.01 -8.58
N GLN A 27 -10.53 -2.66 -7.89
CA GLN A 27 -10.36 -1.31 -7.33
C GLN A 27 -10.24 -0.26 -8.42
N ARG A 28 -9.38 -0.50 -9.42
CA ARG A 28 -9.24 0.43 -10.55
C ARG A 28 -10.49 0.49 -11.40
N SER A 29 -11.15 -0.64 -11.62
CA SER A 29 -12.42 -0.70 -12.37
C SER A 29 -13.53 0.10 -11.68
N ILE A 30 -13.70 -0.08 -10.36
CA ILE A 30 -14.69 0.65 -9.57
C ILE A 30 -14.40 2.15 -9.61
N ARG A 31 -13.16 2.56 -9.36
CA ARG A 31 -12.79 3.98 -9.38
C ARG A 31 -13.02 4.63 -10.73
N ALA A 32 -12.67 3.95 -11.82
CA ALA A 32 -12.92 4.44 -13.16
C ALA A 32 -14.43 4.60 -13.46
N TYR A 33 -15.23 3.62 -13.04
CA TYR A 33 -16.68 3.65 -13.19
C TYR A 33 -17.32 4.81 -12.40
N GLU A 34 -16.95 4.95 -11.12
CA GLU A 34 -17.45 6.02 -10.25
C GLU A 34 -17.19 7.41 -10.85
N VAL A 35 -15.93 7.68 -11.24
CA VAL A 35 -15.55 8.95 -11.81
C VAL A 35 -16.33 9.22 -13.09
N LYS A 36 -16.41 8.28 -14.03
CA LYS A 36 -17.16 8.45 -15.29
C LYS A 36 -18.66 8.66 -15.03
N LYS A 37 -19.22 7.88 -14.10
CA LYS A 37 -20.66 7.97 -13.77
C LYS A 37 -21.02 9.32 -13.15
N PHE A 38 -20.18 9.82 -12.24
CA PHE A 38 -20.42 11.05 -11.50
C PHE A 38 -20.10 12.30 -12.33
N THR A 39 -18.92 12.34 -12.98
CA THR A 39 -18.41 13.54 -13.64
C THR A 39 -18.73 13.59 -15.15
N LYS A 40 -19.24 12.49 -15.74
CA LYS A 40 -19.44 12.29 -17.19
C LYS A 40 -18.13 12.29 -18.01
N LYS A 41 -16.98 12.55 -17.38
CA LYS A 41 -15.64 12.52 -17.98
C LYS A 41 -14.87 11.28 -17.50
N SER A 42 -14.01 10.72 -18.34
CA SER A 42 -13.17 9.61 -17.92
C SER A 42 -12.05 10.07 -16.98
N LEU A 43 -11.57 9.18 -16.14
CA LEU A 43 -10.39 9.46 -15.29
C LEU A 43 -9.15 9.79 -16.14
N ASN A 44 -9.05 9.18 -17.34
CA ASN A 44 -7.98 9.48 -18.30
C ASN A 44 -8.09 10.92 -18.84
N GLU A 45 -9.31 11.40 -19.09
CA GLU A 45 -9.54 12.80 -19.50
C GLU A 45 -9.17 13.78 -18.38
N TRP A 46 -9.52 13.45 -17.13
CA TRP A 46 -9.09 14.24 -15.98
C TRP A 46 -7.58 14.32 -15.88
N PHE A 47 -6.86 13.21 -15.98
CA PHE A 47 -5.40 13.20 -15.91
C PHE A 47 -4.73 13.98 -17.04
N LYS A 48 -5.30 13.95 -18.25
CA LYS A 48 -4.77 14.74 -19.39
C LYS A 48 -4.97 16.24 -19.20
N ASN A 49 -6.07 16.64 -18.58
CA ASN A 49 -6.46 18.04 -18.43
C ASN A 49 -5.99 18.64 -17.09
N THR A 50 -5.47 17.82 -16.16
CA THR A 50 -4.90 18.34 -14.93
C THR A 50 -3.50 18.86 -15.18
N LYS A 51 -3.30 20.14 -14.92
CA LYS A 51 -1.98 20.78 -14.90
C LYS A 51 -1.47 20.77 -13.47
N SER A 52 -0.20 20.50 -13.29
CA SER A 52 0.49 20.67 -12.01
C SER A 52 1.07 22.07 -11.94
N ASP A 53 0.98 22.72 -10.80
CA ASP A 53 1.63 24.01 -10.54
C ASP A 53 3.15 23.85 -10.42
N PHE A 54 3.62 22.61 -10.29
CA PHE A 54 5.04 22.26 -10.17
C PHE A 54 5.53 21.56 -11.44
N SER A 55 6.74 21.93 -11.88
CA SER A 55 7.47 21.22 -12.93
C SER A 55 8.19 19.99 -12.34
N ARG A 56 8.75 19.15 -13.22
CA ARG A 56 9.56 18.00 -12.77
C ARG A 56 10.86 18.44 -12.09
N ASP A 57 11.35 19.60 -12.43
CA ASP A 57 12.64 20.14 -12.00
C ASP A 57 12.53 20.87 -10.65
N ASP A 58 11.29 21.14 -10.19
CA ASP A 58 11.04 21.70 -8.86
C ASP A 58 11.24 20.66 -7.73
N PHE A 59 11.55 19.39 -8.06
CA PHE A 59 11.67 18.32 -7.09
C PHE A 59 13.01 17.62 -7.15
N VAL A 60 13.67 17.51 -6.01
CA VAL A 60 14.78 16.57 -5.82
C VAL A 60 14.20 15.20 -5.42
N LYS A 61 14.34 14.21 -6.31
CA LYS A 61 13.74 12.89 -6.15
C LYS A 61 14.73 11.93 -5.52
N ILE A 62 14.44 11.51 -4.30
CA ILE A 62 15.33 10.66 -3.50
C ILE A 62 14.61 9.33 -3.19
N TYR A 63 15.33 8.22 -3.34
CA TYR A 63 14.93 6.90 -2.89
C TYR A 63 15.90 6.43 -1.80
N ILE A 64 15.39 6.20 -0.59
CA ILE A 64 16.19 5.66 0.51
C ILE A 64 16.20 4.14 0.39
N ASP A 65 17.36 3.58 0.04
CA ASP A 65 17.55 2.15 -0.19
C ASP A 65 18.23 1.52 1.03
N TYR A 66 17.46 0.75 1.78
CA TYR A 66 17.98 0.01 2.94
C TYR A 66 18.64 -1.30 2.50
N PRO A 67 19.84 -1.63 2.97
CA PRO A 67 20.37 -2.99 2.86
C PRO A 67 19.37 -4.02 3.38
N ARG A 68 19.20 -5.10 2.62
CA ARG A 68 18.15 -6.10 2.92
C ARG A 68 18.23 -6.63 4.35
N GLN A 69 19.43 -6.90 4.84
CA GLN A 69 19.62 -7.47 6.19
C GLN A 69 19.20 -6.47 7.27
N GLU A 70 19.66 -5.23 7.17
CA GLU A 70 19.22 -4.14 8.06
C GLU A 70 17.70 -3.97 8.08
N LEU A 71 17.07 -4.03 6.89
CA LEU A 71 15.62 -3.88 6.80
C LEU A 71 14.90 -5.03 7.53
N ILE A 72 15.39 -6.27 7.42
CA ILE A 72 14.83 -7.43 8.12
C ILE A 72 14.94 -7.25 9.64
N GLU A 73 16.10 -6.84 10.14
CA GLU A 73 16.33 -6.60 11.56
C GLU A 73 15.42 -5.51 12.11
N ARG A 74 15.29 -4.39 11.39
CA ARG A 74 14.36 -3.30 11.75
C ARG A 74 12.90 -3.75 11.78
N ILE A 75 12.49 -4.61 10.86
CA ILE A 75 11.13 -5.17 10.84
C ILE A 75 10.88 -6.01 12.08
N ASN A 76 11.82 -6.86 12.45
CA ASN A 76 11.72 -7.72 13.64
C ASN A 76 11.66 -6.87 14.93
N ILE A 77 12.58 -5.92 15.09
CA ILE A 77 12.60 -4.98 16.23
C ILE A 77 11.28 -4.20 16.31
N ARG A 78 10.80 -3.68 15.18
CA ARG A 78 9.53 -2.95 15.12
C ARG A 78 8.35 -3.81 15.55
N THR A 79 8.30 -5.08 15.13
CA THR A 79 7.23 -6.01 15.50
C THR A 79 7.23 -6.24 17.01
N GLU A 80 8.40 -6.49 17.62
CA GLU A 80 8.53 -6.62 19.07
C GLU A 80 8.07 -5.35 19.81
N GLN A 81 8.52 -4.19 19.36
CA GLN A 81 8.14 -2.90 19.96
C GLN A 81 6.64 -2.63 19.84
N MET A 82 6.03 -2.97 18.71
CA MET A 82 4.60 -2.81 18.46
C MET A 82 3.78 -3.63 19.47
N ILE A 83 4.15 -4.88 19.68
CA ILE A 83 3.49 -5.75 20.66
C ILE A 83 3.67 -5.20 22.07
N LYS A 84 4.90 -4.82 22.46
CA LYS A 84 5.21 -4.25 23.78
C LYS A 84 4.47 -2.93 24.04
N LYS A 85 4.25 -2.11 23.02
CA LYS A 85 3.53 -0.83 23.11
C LYS A 85 2.00 -0.96 23.13
N GLY A 86 1.47 -2.18 23.14
CA GLY A 86 0.05 -2.43 23.37
C GLY A 86 -0.80 -2.71 22.13
N ALA A 87 -0.21 -3.08 21.00
CA ALA A 87 -0.96 -3.41 19.78
C ALA A 87 -2.03 -4.48 20.00
N ILE A 88 -1.81 -5.42 20.94
CA ILE A 88 -2.82 -6.44 21.28
C ILE A 88 -4.07 -5.78 21.86
N LYS A 89 -3.90 -4.82 22.80
CA LYS A 89 -5.02 -4.08 23.39
C LYS A 89 -5.72 -3.23 22.34
N GLU A 90 -4.96 -2.52 21.52
CA GLU A 90 -5.49 -1.69 20.41
C GLU A 90 -6.37 -2.51 19.47
N VAL A 91 -5.88 -3.67 18.99
CA VAL A 91 -6.66 -4.55 18.12
C VAL A 91 -7.86 -5.13 18.84
N LYS A 92 -7.73 -5.52 20.11
CA LYS A 92 -8.88 -6.00 20.92
C LYS A 92 -9.98 -4.95 21.01
N ASP A 93 -9.61 -3.69 21.24
CA ASP A 93 -10.59 -2.59 21.33
C ASP A 93 -11.16 -2.24 19.94
N PHE A 94 -10.31 -2.23 18.92
CA PHE A 94 -10.73 -2.06 17.53
C PHE A 94 -11.75 -3.12 17.08
N LEU A 95 -11.58 -4.38 17.46
CA LEU A 95 -12.50 -5.47 17.10
C LEU A 95 -13.88 -5.36 17.76
N LYS A 96 -14.03 -4.55 18.82
CA LYS A 96 -15.34 -4.24 19.43
C LYS A 96 -16.15 -3.28 18.56
N LEU A 97 -15.50 -2.52 17.70
CA LEU A 97 -16.17 -1.63 16.77
C LEU A 97 -16.88 -2.48 15.71
N LYS A 98 -18.16 -2.20 15.46
CA LYS A 98 -18.96 -2.91 14.45
C LYS A 98 -18.58 -2.46 13.02
N ILE A 99 -17.33 -2.75 12.62
CA ILE A 99 -16.80 -2.36 11.31
C ILE A 99 -17.26 -3.36 10.24
N LYS A 100 -17.70 -2.85 9.10
CA LYS A 100 -18.08 -3.68 7.95
C LYS A 100 -16.90 -4.53 7.48
N LYS A 101 -17.16 -5.81 7.14
CA LYS A 101 -16.12 -6.81 6.81
C LYS A 101 -15.26 -6.47 5.59
N ASP A 102 -15.74 -5.59 4.72
CA ASP A 102 -15.06 -5.16 3.48
C ASP A 102 -14.13 -3.95 3.66
N MET A 103 -14.12 -3.34 4.84
CA MET A 103 -13.29 -2.16 5.10
C MET A 103 -11.80 -2.48 5.01
N SER A 104 -11.07 -1.61 4.29
CA SER A 104 -9.65 -1.77 4.02
C SER A 104 -8.78 -1.82 5.28
N VAL A 105 -9.21 -1.16 6.36
CA VAL A 105 -8.51 -1.16 7.65
C VAL A 105 -8.34 -2.58 8.21
N LEU A 106 -9.31 -3.49 7.98
CA LEU A 106 -9.22 -4.88 8.43
C LEU A 106 -8.12 -5.69 7.72
N LYS A 107 -7.57 -5.16 6.61
CA LYS A 107 -6.46 -5.77 5.86
C LYS A 107 -5.08 -5.31 6.34
N ALA A 108 -5.01 -4.42 7.33
CA ALA A 108 -3.74 -3.97 7.88
C ALA A 108 -2.97 -5.14 8.51
N ILE A 109 -1.65 -5.19 8.24
CA ILE A 109 -0.77 -6.23 8.79
C ILE A 109 -0.76 -6.09 10.33
N GLY A 110 -1.00 -7.19 11.01
CA GLY A 110 -1.10 -7.27 12.46
C GLY A 110 -2.52 -7.53 12.97
N ILE A 111 -3.57 -7.00 12.30
CA ILE A 111 -4.95 -7.18 12.79
C ILE A 111 -5.39 -8.64 12.72
N SER A 112 -5.19 -9.30 11.59
CA SER A 112 -5.59 -10.71 11.44
C SER A 112 -4.77 -11.63 12.34
N GLU A 113 -3.48 -11.37 12.48
CA GLU A 113 -2.56 -12.15 13.29
C GLU A 113 -2.90 -12.01 14.79
N ILE A 114 -3.09 -10.79 15.27
CA ILE A 114 -3.46 -10.54 16.67
C ILE A 114 -4.86 -11.11 16.96
N LYS A 115 -5.79 -11.09 15.99
CA LYS A 115 -7.10 -11.75 16.15
C LYS A 115 -6.96 -13.26 16.33
N GLU A 116 -6.04 -13.92 15.60
CA GLU A 116 -5.74 -15.35 15.79
C GLU A 116 -5.22 -15.64 17.21
N TYR A 117 -4.35 -14.79 17.74
CA TYR A 117 -3.86 -14.86 19.10
C TYR A 117 -4.99 -14.67 20.14
N LEU A 118 -5.79 -13.63 20.01
CA LEU A 118 -6.92 -13.34 20.90
C LEU A 118 -7.94 -14.47 20.91
N SER A 119 -8.09 -15.22 19.84
CA SER A 119 -8.96 -16.39 19.73
C SER A 119 -8.26 -17.69 20.14
N LYS A 120 -7.07 -17.65 20.74
CA LYS A 120 -6.27 -18.80 21.18
C LYS A 120 -5.97 -19.82 20.07
N LYS A 121 -5.94 -19.38 18.81
CA LYS A 121 -5.60 -20.23 17.66
C LYS A 121 -4.10 -20.28 17.39
N LYS A 122 -3.36 -19.30 17.90
CA LYS A 122 -1.93 -19.12 17.70
C LYS A 122 -1.27 -18.55 18.95
N GLU A 123 -0.03 -18.94 19.18
CA GLU A 123 0.80 -18.39 20.25
C GLU A 123 1.37 -17.02 19.85
N LEU A 124 1.83 -16.26 20.86
CA LEU A 124 2.31 -14.90 20.66
C LEU A 124 3.51 -14.85 19.70
N ASP A 125 4.46 -15.78 19.84
CA ASP A 125 5.66 -15.79 19.00
C ASP A 125 5.34 -16.18 17.55
N GLU A 126 4.37 -17.07 17.34
CA GLU A 126 3.88 -17.41 15.99
C GLU A 126 3.27 -16.20 15.27
N ILE A 127 2.48 -15.39 15.97
CA ILE A 127 1.88 -14.20 15.33
C ILE A 127 2.92 -13.11 15.08
N LYS A 128 3.91 -12.92 15.96
CA LYS A 128 5.03 -12.01 15.74
C LYS A 128 5.80 -12.40 14.47
N GLU A 129 6.10 -13.67 14.31
CA GLU A 129 6.78 -14.16 13.12
C GLU A 129 5.93 -13.93 11.86
N LYS A 130 4.64 -14.25 11.90
CA LYS A 130 3.71 -13.99 10.78
C LYS A 130 3.66 -12.51 10.39
N ILE A 131 3.59 -11.60 11.37
CA ILE A 131 3.61 -10.15 11.16
C ILE A 131 4.92 -9.74 10.47
N SER A 132 6.05 -10.24 10.98
CA SER A 132 7.36 -9.95 10.40
C SER A 132 7.48 -10.48 8.97
N ILE A 133 7.02 -11.70 8.67
CA ILE A 133 7.00 -12.29 7.33
C ILE A 133 6.17 -11.43 6.38
N LYS A 134 4.93 -11.08 6.75
CA LYS A 134 4.05 -10.26 5.92
C LYS A 134 4.63 -8.87 5.66
N THR A 135 5.28 -8.28 6.68
CA THR A 135 5.94 -6.99 6.54
C THR A 135 7.15 -7.07 5.61
N ARG A 136 7.97 -8.13 5.69
CA ARG A 136 9.08 -8.39 4.75
C ARG A 136 8.59 -8.56 3.31
N GLN A 137 7.49 -9.29 3.12
CA GLN A 137 6.87 -9.46 1.80
C GLN A 137 6.35 -8.12 1.25
N TYR A 138 5.77 -7.28 2.10
CA TYR A 138 5.32 -5.95 1.71
C TYR A 138 6.50 -5.06 1.31
N ALA A 139 7.56 -5.02 2.11
CA ALA A 139 8.79 -4.29 1.82
C ALA A 139 9.45 -4.78 0.50
N LYS A 140 9.46 -6.09 0.25
CA LYS A 140 9.94 -6.65 -1.04
C LYS A 140 9.13 -6.10 -2.23
N ARG A 141 7.80 -6.04 -2.12
CA ARG A 141 6.95 -5.45 -3.17
C ARG A 141 7.26 -3.98 -3.40
N GLN A 142 7.44 -3.20 -2.31
CA GLN A 142 7.84 -1.78 -2.41
C GLN A 142 9.17 -1.62 -3.13
N SER A 143 10.20 -2.40 -2.77
CA SER A 143 11.51 -2.34 -3.41
C SER A 143 11.46 -2.77 -4.89
N THR A 144 10.64 -3.75 -5.24
CA THR A 144 10.45 -4.18 -6.64
C THR A 144 9.77 -3.08 -7.45
N TRP A 145 8.73 -2.46 -6.89
CA TRP A 145 8.04 -1.36 -7.54
C TRP A 145 8.96 -0.14 -7.73
N ALA A 146 9.73 0.22 -6.69
CA ALA A 146 10.66 1.35 -6.76
C ALA A 146 11.74 1.14 -7.83
N ARG A 147 12.27 -0.08 -7.98
CA ARG A 147 13.23 -0.38 -9.05
C ARG A 147 12.69 -0.16 -10.46
N GLY A 148 11.41 -0.42 -10.67
CA GLY A 148 10.78 -0.20 -11.98
C GLY A 148 10.29 1.22 -12.22
N ASN A 149 9.93 1.97 -11.16
CA ASN A 149 9.25 3.26 -11.28
C ASN A 149 10.11 4.46 -10.84
N MET A 150 11.23 4.22 -10.14
CA MET A 150 12.10 5.25 -9.60
C MET A 150 13.53 5.13 -10.15
N MET A 151 13.69 4.74 -11.42
CA MET A 151 15.01 4.49 -12.03
C MET A 151 15.90 5.74 -12.08
N THR A 152 15.29 6.90 -12.24
CA THR A 152 15.99 8.20 -12.34
C THR A 152 16.15 8.90 -10.99
N TRP A 153 15.67 8.31 -9.90
CA TRP A 153 15.77 8.92 -8.59
C TRP A 153 17.16 8.72 -7.99
N ILE A 154 17.62 9.70 -7.21
CA ILE A 154 18.88 9.61 -6.47
C ILE A 154 18.74 8.55 -5.39
N ARG A 155 19.57 7.49 -5.46
CA ARG A 155 19.58 6.43 -4.45
C ARG A 155 20.55 6.77 -3.35
N LEU A 156 20.07 6.80 -2.12
CA LEU A 156 20.87 7.06 -0.93
C LEU A 156 20.71 5.93 0.08
N LYS A 157 21.77 5.61 0.79
CA LYS A 157 21.68 4.83 2.01
C LYS A 157 21.12 5.72 3.14
N PRO A 158 20.45 5.16 4.16
CA PRO A 158 19.86 5.96 5.24
C PRO A 158 20.84 6.90 5.94
N GLN A 159 22.09 6.44 6.14
CA GLN A 159 23.16 7.23 6.80
C GLN A 159 23.62 8.43 5.98
N ASP A 160 23.45 8.39 4.65
CA ASP A 160 23.92 9.44 3.75
C ASP A 160 22.88 10.58 3.58
N LEU A 161 21.64 10.36 4.02
CA LEU A 161 20.53 11.29 3.83
C LEU A 161 20.82 12.67 4.43
N ASN A 162 21.25 12.72 5.69
CA ASN A 162 21.52 14.00 6.37
C ASN A 162 22.67 14.77 5.73
N LYS A 163 23.71 14.06 5.25
CA LYS A 163 24.83 14.67 4.53
C LYS A 163 24.39 15.22 3.17
N PHE A 164 23.49 14.50 2.50
CA PHE A 164 22.93 14.95 1.22
C PHE A 164 22.03 16.18 1.40
N LEU A 165 21.12 16.19 2.38
CA LEU A 165 20.21 17.31 2.65
C LEU A 165 20.92 18.62 3.03
N LYS A 166 22.14 18.55 3.56
CA LYS A 166 22.95 19.74 3.84
C LYS A 166 23.61 20.36 2.61
N LYS A 167 23.54 19.68 1.46
CA LYS A 167 24.21 20.11 0.21
C LYS A 167 23.23 20.70 -0.82
N ILE A 168 21.93 20.54 -0.58
CA ILE A 168 20.84 21.12 -1.37
C ILE A 168 20.17 22.27 -0.63
#